data_8a47476f20a069df5c41e0c3c6bdbbec
#
_entry.id   8a47476f20a069df5c41e0c3c6bdbbec
#
_cell.length_a   1.000
_cell.length_b   1.000
_cell.length_c   1.000
_cell.angle_alpha   90.00
_cell.angle_beta   90.00
_cell.angle_gamma   90.00
#
_symmetry.space_group_name_H-M   'P 1'
#
loop_
_entity.id
_entity.type
_entity.pdbx_description
1 polymer ?
#
loop_
_entity_poly.entity_id
_entity_poly.type
_entity_poly.pdbx_seq_one_letter_code
_entity_poly.pdbx_strand_id
1 'polypeptide(L)'
;LYYWLYILAAILPAVVLVIYAYKQDQFPEPPRIVFKTFLFGCATILGIDLIIPILDDFSKDYFRGDTYHFFDSFIRAAFVEEFFKACVLIFYCTRKTAFDESMDGVVYGVAASLGFAAYENIEYVLYMDGAPSLDIALLRAYTAIPLHALCGVVMGFLISQSIFEKKQNYLNLFLAIFIPVGMHGLYNFSFASTLISYQIA
;
A
#
# COMPACT_ATOMS: atom_id res chain seq x y z
N LEU A 1 9.33 -4.54 -27.94
CA LEU A 1 8.23 -3.95 -28.70
C LEU A 1 6.89 -3.92 -27.96
N TYR A 2 6.75 -4.62 -26.82
CA TYR A 2 5.48 -4.77 -26.11
C TYR A 2 5.56 -4.34 -24.62
N TYR A 3 6.48 -3.50 -24.23
CA TYR A 3 6.59 -3.01 -22.84
C TYR A 3 5.29 -2.41 -22.28
N TRP A 4 4.49 -1.76 -23.13
CA TRP A 4 3.19 -1.22 -22.74
C TRP A 4 2.19 -2.29 -22.26
N LEU A 5 2.29 -3.55 -22.79
CA LEU A 5 1.43 -4.66 -22.32
C LEU A 5 1.77 -5.05 -20.88
N TYR A 6 3.05 -5.08 -20.53
CA TYR A 6 3.50 -5.36 -19.18
C TYR A 6 3.08 -4.25 -18.21
N ILE A 7 3.20 -2.99 -18.62
CA ILE A 7 2.73 -1.84 -17.83
C ILE A 7 1.21 -1.91 -17.62
N LEU A 8 0.45 -2.23 -18.68
CA LEU A 8 -1.00 -2.40 -18.58
C LEU A 8 -1.35 -3.55 -17.63
N ALA A 9 -0.68 -4.71 -17.75
CA ALA A 9 -0.89 -5.85 -16.87
C ALA A 9 -0.55 -5.53 -15.40
N ALA A 10 0.46 -4.70 -15.16
CA ALA A 10 0.84 -4.24 -13.82
C ALA A 10 -0.21 -3.33 -13.17
N ILE A 11 -0.80 -2.40 -13.95
CA ILE A 11 -1.70 -1.35 -13.42
C ILE A 11 -3.16 -1.82 -13.35
N LEU A 12 -3.61 -2.60 -14.35
CA LEU A 12 -5.02 -2.92 -14.53
C LEU A 12 -5.69 -3.52 -13.28
N PRO A 13 -5.11 -4.47 -12.55
CA PRO A 13 -5.74 -5.04 -11.35
C PRO A 13 -5.99 -3.97 -10.26
N ALA A 14 -5.06 -3.05 -10.06
CA ALA A 14 -5.21 -1.95 -9.10
C ALA A 14 -6.35 -1.01 -9.50
N VAL A 15 -6.41 -0.61 -10.77
CA VAL A 15 -7.49 0.26 -11.29
C VAL A 15 -8.85 -0.41 -11.16
N VAL A 16 -8.95 -1.71 -11.46
CA VAL A 16 -10.21 -2.48 -11.33
C VAL A 16 -10.69 -2.48 -9.88
N LEU A 17 -9.81 -2.70 -8.90
CA LEU A 17 -10.17 -2.68 -7.49
C LEU A 17 -10.54 -1.28 -6.97
N VAL A 18 -9.88 -0.22 -7.46
CA VAL A 18 -10.30 1.17 -7.13
C VAL A 18 -11.70 1.45 -7.64
N ILE A 19 -12.00 1.08 -8.90
CA ILE A 19 -13.33 1.25 -9.48
C ILE A 19 -14.37 0.42 -8.72
N TYR A 20 -14.01 -0.80 -8.30
CA TYR A 20 -14.88 -1.64 -7.49
C TYR A 20 -15.19 -0.96 -6.15
N ALA A 21 -14.18 -0.54 -5.39
CA ALA A 21 -14.37 0.15 -4.09
C ALA A 21 -15.22 1.42 -4.25
N TYR A 22 -14.93 2.23 -5.26
CA TYR A 22 -15.72 3.43 -5.59
C TYR A 22 -17.20 3.15 -5.84
N LYS A 23 -17.52 2.02 -6.52
CA LYS A 23 -18.90 1.63 -6.81
C LYS A 23 -19.66 1.03 -5.61
N GLN A 24 -18.96 0.65 -4.53
CA GLN A 24 -19.62 0.17 -3.31
C GLN A 24 -20.13 1.33 -2.44
N ASP A 25 -19.70 2.54 -2.72
CA ASP A 25 -20.13 3.74 -2.03
C ASP A 25 -21.54 4.15 -2.47
N GLN A 26 -22.43 4.38 -1.49
CA GLN A 26 -23.81 4.82 -1.75
C GLN A 26 -23.89 6.31 -2.10
N PHE A 27 -22.92 7.10 -1.60
CA PHE A 27 -22.79 8.54 -1.85
C PHE A 27 -21.41 8.83 -2.49
N PRO A 28 -21.21 8.44 -3.77
CA PRO A 28 -19.88 8.36 -4.36
C PRO A 28 -19.12 9.67 -4.32
N GLU A 29 -17.89 9.58 -3.89
CA GLU A 29 -16.92 10.65 -3.85
C GLU A 29 -16.67 11.33 -5.21
N PRO A 30 -16.33 12.62 -5.28
CA PRO A 30 -16.00 13.26 -6.54
C PRO A 30 -14.85 12.53 -7.27
N PRO A 31 -15.05 11.99 -8.49
CA PRO A 31 -14.06 11.15 -9.18
C PRO A 31 -12.70 11.83 -9.33
N ARG A 32 -12.69 13.17 -9.39
CA ARG A 32 -11.44 13.95 -9.47
C ARG A 32 -10.60 13.85 -8.20
N ILE A 33 -11.25 13.73 -7.02
CA ILE A 33 -10.54 13.59 -5.76
C ILE A 33 -9.99 12.18 -5.64
N VAL A 34 -10.79 11.15 -5.96
CA VAL A 34 -10.34 9.74 -5.98
C VAL A 34 -9.15 9.56 -6.92
N PHE A 35 -9.24 10.09 -8.14
CA PHE A 35 -8.13 10.04 -9.10
C PHE A 35 -6.87 10.75 -8.60
N LYS A 36 -7.00 11.95 -7.98
CA LYS A 36 -5.86 12.64 -7.39
C LYS A 36 -5.26 11.86 -6.22
N THR A 37 -6.10 11.24 -5.38
CA THR A 37 -5.65 10.37 -4.29
C THR A 37 -4.84 9.19 -4.81
N PHE A 38 -5.30 8.54 -5.88
CA PHE A 38 -4.55 7.49 -6.56
C PHE A 38 -3.18 7.99 -7.06
N LEU A 39 -3.14 9.15 -7.71
CA LEU A 39 -1.87 9.74 -8.17
C LEU A 39 -0.94 10.13 -7.00
N PHE A 40 -1.48 10.63 -5.89
CA PHE A 40 -0.68 10.87 -4.69
C PHE A 40 -0.16 9.57 -4.08
N GLY A 41 -0.95 8.49 -4.14
CA GLY A 41 -0.48 7.15 -3.80
C GLY A 41 0.73 6.73 -4.65
N CYS A 42 0.67 6.88 -5.97
CA CYS A 42 1.84 6.65 -6.84
C CYS A 42 3.04 7.54 -6.44
N ALA A 43 2.78 8.80 -6.10
CA ALA A 43 3.85 9.76 -5.78
C ALA A 43 4.52 9.51 -4.41
N THR A 44 3.93 8.67 -3.54
CA THR A 44 4.56 8.32 -2.25
C THR A 44 5.93 7.67 -2.42
N ILE A 45 6.17 7.02 -3.56
CA ILE A 45 7.47 6.42 -3.88
C ILE A 45 8.62 7.43 -3.77
N LEU A 46 8.38 8.69 -4.14
CA LEU A 46 9.41 9.74 -4.05
C LEU A 46 9.89 9.98 -2.62
N GLY A 47 8.98 9.89 -1.64
CA GLY A 47 9.34 10.01 -0.23
C GLY A 47 9.99 8.73 0.30
N ILE A 48 9.52 7.58 -0.15
CA ILE A 48 10.06 6.26 0.20
C ILE A 48 11.51 6.15 -0.27
N ASP A 49 11.80 6.51 -1.52
CA ASP A 49 13.14 6.49 -2.11
C ASP A 49 14.15 7.38 -1.37
N LEU A 50 13.70 8.40 -0.65
CA LEU A 50 14.58 9.22 0.19
C LEU A 50 14.94 8.54 1.53
N ILE A 51 14.05 7.70 2.05
CA ILE A 51 14.21 7.05 3.37
C ILE A 51 14.90 5.69 3.24
N ILE A 52 14.60 4.92 2.20
CA ILE A 52 15.12 3.56 2.01
C ILE A 52 16.65 3.49 2.07
N PRO A 53 17.43 4.33 1.38
CA PRO A 53 18.90 4.25 1.44
C PRO A 53 19.46 4.45 2.86
N ILE A 54 18.80 5.28 3.68
CA ILE A 54 19.21 5.54 5.08
C ILE A 54 18.98 4.28 5.91
N LEU A 55 17.84 3.61 5.73
CA LEU A 55 17.53 2.36 6.42
C LEU A 55 18.42 1.20 5.95
N ASP A 56 18.76 1.16 4.67
CA ASP A 56 19.69 0.19 4.11
C ASP A 56 21.07 0.31 4.74
N ASP A 57 21.60 1.51 4.84
CA ASP A 57 22.93 1.74 5.46
C ASP A 57 22.89 1.36 6.95
N PHE A 58 21.85 1.75 7.67
CA PHE A 58 21.66 1.35 9.06
C PHE A 58 21.57 -0.17 9.22
N SER A 59 20.78 -0.86 8.39
CA SER A 59 20.51 -2.29 8.55
C SER A 59 21.76 -3.16 8.33
N LYS A 60 22.67 -2.77 7.44
CA LYS A 60 23.90 -3.51 7.10
C LYS A 60 24.79 -3.75 8.33
N ASP A 61 24.78 -2.82 9.29
CA ASP A 61 25.63 -2.89 10.45
C ASP A 61 25.04 -3.70 11.60
N TYR A 62 23.71 -3.76 11.72
CA TYR A 62 23.03 -4.26 12.91
C TYR A 62 22.26 -5.56 12.72
N PHE A 63 21.84 -5.93 11.50
CA PHE A 63 20.98 -7.08 11.26
C PHE A 63 21.59 -8.12 10.33
N ARG A 64 21.28 -9.43 10.58
CA ARG A 64 21.72 -10.56 9.77
C ARG A 64 20.67 -11.68 9.81
N GLY A 65 20.61 -12.49 8.75
CA GLY A 65 19.69 -13.64 8.67
C GLY A 65 18.23 -13.23 8.85
N ASP A 66 17.47 -13.98 9.64
CA ASP A 66 16.04 -13.73 9.83
C ASP A 66 15.74 -12.41 10.55
N THR A 67 16.67 -11.87 11.37
CA THR A 67 16.50 -10.53 11.96
C THR A 67 16.60 -9.43 10.89
N TYR A 68 17.42 -9.61 9.87
CA TYR A 68 17.44 -8.72 8.72
C TYR A 68 16.15 -8.84 7.91
N HIS A 69 15.68 -10.04 7.62
CA HIS A 69 14.40 -10.24 6.92
C HIS A 69 13.21 -9.64 7.67
N PHE A 70 13.20 -9.74 9.00
CA PHE A 70 12.18 -9.09 9.82
C PHE A 70 12.26 -7.56 9.70
N PHE A 71 13.45 -6.99 9.88
CA PHE A 71 13.65 -5.54 9.74
C PHE A 71 13.25 -5.05 8.35
N ASP A 72 13.70 -5.72 7.31
CA ASP A 72 13.42 -5.39 5.92
C ASP A 72 11.91 -5.42 5.62
N SER A 73 11.23 -6.48 6.04
CA SER A 73 9.80 -6.67 5.77
C SER A 73 8.90 -5.71 6.56
N PHE A 74 9.16 -5.52 7.87
CA PHE A 74 8.26 -4.76 8.74
C PHE A 74 8.61 -3.28 8.86
N ILE A 75 9.91 -2.94 8.91
CA ILE A 75 10.36 -1.57 9.15
C ILE A 75 10.69 -0.88 7.84
N ARG A 76 11.59 -1.47 7.05
CA ARG A 76 12.08 -0.86 5.82
C ARG A 76 11.00 -0.77 4.75
N ALA A 77 10.26 -1.84 4.50
CA ALA A 77 9.19 -1.86 3.51
C ALA A 77 7.85 -1.43 4.15
N ALA A 78 7.19 -2.31 4.93
CA ALA A 78 5.80 -2.11 5.34
C ALA A 78 5.57 -0.80 6.11
N PHE A 79 6.39 -0.50 7.13
CA PHE A 79 6.18 0.71 7.93
C PHE A 79 6.37 1.99 7.11
N VAL A 80 7.45 2.07 6.33
CA VAL A 80 7.71 3.27 5.51
C VAL A 80 6.58 3.48 4.49
N GLU A 81 6.18 2.43 3.78
CA GLU A 81 5.14 2.52 2.77
C GLU A 81 3.77 2.87 3.35
N GLU A 82 3.32 2.16 4.39
CA GLU A 82 2.01 2.42 5.00
C GLU A 82 1.97 3.79 5.68
N PHE A 83 3.09 4.26 6.23
CA PHE A 83 3.20 5.62 6.77
C PHE A 83 2.98 6.68 5.69
N PHE A 84 3.62 6.56 4.52
CA PHE A 84 3.44 7.54 3.44
C PHE A 84 2.02 7.49 2.85
N LYS A 85 1.41 6.30 2.74
CA LYS A 85 0.00 6.14 2.34
C LYS A 85 -0.94 6.82 3.36
N ALA A 86 -0.70 6.63 4.66
CA ALA A 86 -1.45 7.32 5.72
C ALA A 86 -1.31 8.86 5.62
N CYS A 87 -0.11 9.36 5.29
CA CYS A 87 0.09 10.80 5.06
C CYS A 87 -0.81 11.34 3.95
N VAL A 88 -0.99 10.61 2.85
CA VAL A 88 -1.94 11.03 1.78
C VAL A 88 -3.35 11.17 2.33
N LEU A 89 -3.83 10.20 3.10
CA LEU A 89 -5.17 10.29 3.69
C LEU A 89 -5.28 11.45 4.66
N ILE A 90 -4.38 11.53 5.64
CA ILE A 90 -4.45 12.52 6.74
C ILE A 90 -4.26 13.95 6.22
N PHE A 91 -3.30 14.20 5.32
CA PHE A 91 -2.97 15.56 4.91
C PHE A 91 -3.71 16.04 3.66
N TYR A 92 -4.24 15.13 2.85
CA TYR A 92 -4.98 15.50 1.65
C TYR A 92 -6.46 15.15 1.72
N CYS A 93 -6.83 13.88 1.97
CA CYS A 93 -8.22 13.43 1.85
C CYS A 93 -9.11 13.99 2.96
N THR A 94 -8.70 13.89 4.24
CA THR A 94 -9.50 14.35 5.38
C THR A 94 -9.77 15.87 5.40
N ARG A 95 -9.06 16.63 4.58
CA ARG A 95 -9.25 18.08 4.42
C ARG A 95 -10.25 18.44 3.31
N LYS A 96 -10.84 17.46 2.63
CA LYS A 96 -11.84 17.70 1.61
C LYS A 96 -13.21 17.83 2.24
N THR A 97 -14.01 18.73 1.71
CA THR A 97 -15.41 18.90 2.14
C THR A 97 -16.28 17.69 1.79
N ALA A 98 -15.82 16.90 0.84
CA ALA A 98 -16.44 15.66 0.42
C ALA A 98 -16.09 14.48 1.36
N PHE A 99 -15.17 14.65 2.33
CA PHE A 99 -14.86 13.66 3.34
C PHE A 99 -15.85 13.84 4.50
N ASP A 100 -17.05 13.27 4.39
CA ASP A 100 -18.15 13.53 5.32
C ASP A 100 -18.80 12.26 5.91
N GLU A 101 -18.38 11.05 5.41
CA GLU A 101 -18.77 9.78 6.01
C GLU A 101 -17.62 8.76 6.11
N SER A 102 -17.87 7.65 6.83
CA SER A 102 -16.80 6.64 7.07
C SER A 102 -16.40 5.89 5.82
N MET A 103 -17.29 5.77 4.83
CA MET A 103 -17.00 5.07 3.58
C MET A 103 -16.01 5.85 2.70
N ASP A 104 -16.00 7.18 2.79
CA ASP A 104 -15.04 8.03 2.07
C ASP A 104 -13.61 7.67 2.39
N GLY A 105 -13.32 7.45 3.68
CA GLY A 105 -12.00 7.01 4.10
C GLY A 105 -11.61 5.66 3.51
N VAL A 106 -12.55 4.72 3.39
CA VAL A 106 -12.31 3.43 2.75
C VAL A 106 -11.99 3.63 1.27
N VAL A 107 -12.80 4.41 0.54
CA VAL A 107 -12.59 4.69 -0.90
C VAL A 107 -11.25 5.38 -1.14
N TYR A 108 -10.93 6.42 -0.36
CA TYR A 108 -9.65 7.12 -0.48
C TYR A 108 -8.47 6.28 -0.02
N GLY A 109 -8.64 5.46 1.04
CA GLY A 109 -7.63 4.53 1.52
C GLY A 109 -7.24 3.50 0.46
N VAL A 110 -8.24 2.90 -0.16
CA VAL A 110 -8.05 1.98 -1.30
C VAL A 110 -7.38 2.70 -2.47
N ALA A 111 -7.83 3.92 -2.81
CA ALA A 111 -7.26 4.68 -3.92
C ALA A 111 -5.78 5.04 -3.69
N ALA A 112 -5.41 5.50 -2.48
CA ALA A 112 -4.01 5.82 -2.15
C ALA A 112 -3.14 4.55 -2.15
N SER A 113 -3.61 3.49 -1.51
CA SER A 113 -2.87 2.24 -1.38
C SER A 113 -2.66 1.55 -2.73
N LEU A 114 -3.70 1.51 -3.57
CA LEU A 114 -3.60 0.93 -4.90
C LEU A 114 -2.87 1.83 -5.90
N GLY A 115 -2.84 3.14 -5.68
CA GLY A 115 -1.97 4.04 -6.44
C GLY A 115 -0.50 3.71 -6.22
N PHE A 116 -0.07 3.56 -4.96
CA PHE A 116 1.26 3.07 -4.63
C PHE A 116 1.53 1.69 -5.27
N ALA A 117 0.64 0.73 -5.03
CA ALA A 117 0.79 -0.64 -5.52
C ALA A 117 0.87 -0.72 -7.05
N ALA A 118 0.18 0.14 -7.79
CA ALA A 118 0.27 0.21 -9.25
C ALA A 118 1.67 0.62 -9.72
N TYR A 119 2.29 1.61 -9.04
CA TYR A 119 3.66 2.01 -9.33
C TYR A 119 4.65 0.89 -8.98
N GLU A 120 4.58 0.37 -7.78
CA GLU A 120 5.41 -0.73 -7.30
C GLU A 120 5.29 -1.95 -8.23
N ASN A 121 4.09 -2.28 -8.69
CA ASN A 121 3.87 -3.37 -9.64
C ASN A 121 4.57 -3.16 -10.98
N ILE A 122 4.66 -1.93 -11.48
CA ILE A 122 5.44 -1.63 -12.68
C ILE A 122 6.91 -1.98 -12.46
N GLU A 123 7.48 -1.63 -11.31
CA GLU A 123 8.88 -1.93 -11.00
C GLU A 123 9.13 -3.44 -10.93
N TYR A 124 8.28 -4.17 -10.20
CA TYR A 124 8.41 -5.63 -10.10
C TYR A 124 8.24 -6.32 -11.46
N VAL A 125 7.23 -5.95 -12.23
CA VAL A 125 6.92 -6.58 -13.53
C VAL A 125 8.01 -6.33 -14.56
N LEU A 126 8.63 -5.14 -14.52
CA LEU A 126 9.63 -4.76 -15.53
C LEU A 126 11.05 -5.18 -15.16
N TYR A 127 11.40 -5.25 -13.85
CA TYR A 127 12.81 -5.28 -13.45
C TYR A 127 13.18 -6.42 -12.48
N MET A 128 12.24 -7.08 -11.79
CA MET A 128 12.54 -8.04 -10.75
C MET A 128 13.41 -9.22 -11.25
N ASP A 129 13.07 -9.81 -12.39
CA ASP A 129 13.78 -10.96 -12.97
C ASP A 129 14.80 -10.54 -14.05
N GLY A 130 15.18 -9.27 -14.12
CA GLY A 130 16.06 -8.74 -15.16
C GLY A 130 15.42 -8.62 -16.54
N ALA A 131 14.17 -9.04 -16.70
CA ALA A 131 13.35 -8.90 -17.90
C ALA A 131 11.86 -8.79 -17.53
N PRO A 132 11.03 -8.12 -18.36
CA PRO A 132 9.59 -8.02 -18.11
C PRO A 132 8.89 -9.39 -18.03
N SER A 133 8.08 -9.61 -16.98
CA SER A 133 7.42 -10.89 -16.70
C SER A 133 5.91 -10.74 -16.49
N LEU A 134 5.11 -11.46 -17.28
CA LEU A 134 3.66 -11.58 -17.06
C LEU A 134 3.32 -12.48 -15.88
N ASP A 135 4.17 -13.45 -15.56
CA ASP A 135 3.95 -14.33 -14.41
C ASP A 135 4.03 -13.56 -13.10
N ILE A 136 4.98 -12.60 -12.99
CA ILE A 136 5.05 -11.66 -11.87
C ILE A 136 3.80 -10.79 -11.84
N ALA A 137 3.34 -10.27 -12.98
CA ALA A 137 2.13 -9.46 -13.04
C ALA A 137 0.90 -10.25 -12.54
N LEU A 138 0.75 -11.50 -12.96
CA LEU A 138 -0.34 -12.38 -12.52
C LEU A 138 -0.23 -12.71 -11.04
N LEU A 139 0.94 -13.15 -10.55
CA LEU A 139 1.17 -13.44 -9.15
C LEU A 139 0.76 -12.25 -8.27
N ARG A 140 1.27 -11.08 -8.59
CA ARG A 140 1.00 -9.86 -7.80
C ARG A 140 -0.45 -9.38 -7.92
N ALA A 141 -1.13 -9.63 -9.04
CA ALA A 141 -2.55 -9.33 -9.20
C ALA A 141 -3.44 -10.12 -8.22
N TYR A 142 -3.03 -11.32 -7.84
CA TYR A 142 -3.77 -12.18 -6.90
C TYR A 142 -3.25 -12.12 -5.45
N THR A 143 -2.10 -11.55 -5.22
CA THR A 143 -1.46 -11.52 -3.89
C THR A 143 -1.23 -10.09 -3.40
N ALA A 144 -0.24 -9.38 -3.92
CA ALA A 144 0.16 -8.06 -3.46
C ALA A 144 -0.95 -6.99 -3.66
N ILE A 145 -1.58 -6.96 -4.83
CA ILE A 145 -2.63 -5.96 -5.13
C ILE A 145 -3.84 -6.07 -4.18
N PRO A 146 -4.43 -7.28 -3.94
CA PRO A 146 -5.48 -7.43 -2.93
C PRO A 146 -5.02 -7.09 -1.52
N LEU A 147 -3.78 -7.41 -1.15
CA LEU A 147 -3.22 -7.05 0.15
C LEU A 147 -3.18 -5.53 0.34
N HIS A 148 -2.62 -4.79 -0.63
CA HIS A 148 -2.60 -3.33 -0.58
C HIS A 148 -4.02 -2.74 -0.53
N ALA A 149 -4.97 -3.30 -1.25
CA ALA A 149 -6.37 -2.89 -1.16
C ALA A 149 -6.92 -3.07 0.26
N LEU A 150 -6.69 -4.23 0.89
CA LEU A 150 -7.10 -4.51 2.27
C LEU A 150 -6.42 -3.57 3.28
N CYS A 151 -5.12 -3.31 3.12
CA CYS A 151 -4.41 -2.31 3.93
C CYS A 151 -5.06 -0.93 3.80
N GLY A 152 -5.42 -0.52 2.57
CA GLY A 152 -6.13 0.73 2.31
C GLY A 152 -7.52 0.78 2.95
N VAL A 153 -8.29 -0.31 2.90
CA VAL A 153 -9.59 -0.42 3.57
C VAL A 153 -9.46 -0.22 5.07
N VAL A 154 -8.57 -0.97 5.72
CA VAL A 154 -8.34 -0.89 7.18
C VAL A 154 -7.86 0.50 7.59
N MET A 155 -6.86 1.03 6.88
CA MET A 155 -6.31 2.36 7.13
C MET A 155 -7.39 3.45 7.00
N GLY A 156 -8.09 3.46 5.89
CA GLY A 156 -9.11 4.47 5.60
C GLY A 156 -10.28 4.42 6.58
N PHE A 157 -10.78 3.21 6.90
CA PHE A 157 -11.82 3.02 7.89
C PHE A 157 -11.42 3.54 9.28
N LEU A 158 -10.24 3.17 9.78
CA LEU A 158 -9.79 3.58 11.10
C LEU A 158 -9.49 5.09 11.19
N ILE A 159 -8.97 5.71 10.12
CA ILE A 159 -8.81 7.16 10.05
C ILE A 159 -10.18 7.85 10.10
N SER A 160 -11.16 7.38 9.35
CA SER A 160 -12.53 7.92 9.37
C SER A 160 -13.16 7.81 10.75
N GLN A 161 -13.05 6.63 11.38
CA GLN A 161 -13.55 6.43 12.74
C GLN A 161 -12.92 7.42 13.73
N SER A 162 -11.63 7.72 13.59
CA SER A 162 -10.95 8.68 14.47
C SER A 162 -11.46 10.13 14.32
N ILE A 163 -12.05 10.44 13.15
CA ILE A 163 -12.56 11.78 12.83
C ILE A 163 -14.04 11.93 13.16
N PHE A 164 -14.86 10.91 12.83
CA PHE A 164 -16.32 10.99 12.98
C PHE A 164 -16.83 10.53 14.35
N GLU A 165 -16.00 9.84 15.15
CA GLU A 165 -16.37 9.51 16.52
C GLU A 165 -16.43 10.78 17.40
N LYS A 166 -17.39 10.80 18.36
CA LYS A 166 -17.60 11.94 19.28
C LYS A 166 -16.41 12.28 20.17
N LYS A 167 -15.51 11.32 20.39
CA LYS A 167 -14.23 11.52 21.09
C LYS A 167 -13.10 11.19 20.13
N GLN A 168 -12.19 12.15 19.96
CA GLN A 168 -11.00 11.96 19.13
C GLN A 168 -10.25 10.71 19.60
N ASN A 169 -10.21 9.70 18.74
CA ASN A 169 -9.67 8.38 19.10
C ASN A 169 -8.27 8.20 18.50
N TYR A 170 -7.25 8.64 19.25
CA TYR A 170 -5.85 8.47 18.83
C TYR A 170 -5.44 7.01 18.67
N LEU A 171 -6.13 6.08 19.35
CA LEU A 171 -5.88 4.65 19.17
C LEU A 171 -6.23 4.22 17.75
N ASN A 172 -7.35 4.71 17.18
CA ASN A 172 -7.72 4.40 15.80
C ASN A 172 -6.68 4.94 14.80
N LEU A 173 -6.10 6.13 15.03
CA LEU A 173 -5.02 6.65 14.19
C LEU A 173 -3.76 5.79 14.29
N PHE A 174 -3.41 5.33 15.48
CA PHE A 174 -2.29 4.41 15.68
C PHE A 174 -2.55 3.08 14.95
N LEU A 175 -3.71 2.47 15.18
CA LEU A 175 -4.09 1.20 14.56
C LEU A 175 -4.22 1.31 13.03
N ALA A 176 -4.60 2.49 12.50
CA ALA A 176 -4.68 2.75 11.06
C ALA A 176 -3.34 2.58 10.33
N ILE A 177 -2.23 2.74 11.04
CA ILE A 177 -0.89 2.51 10.50
C ILE A 177 -0.41 1.10 10.86
N PHE A 178 -0.49 0.71 12.14
CA PHE A 178 0.17 -0.50 12.63
C PHE A 178 -0.53 -1.81 12.24
N ILE A 179 -1.86 -1.82 12.00
CA ILE A 179 -2.52 -3.01 11.45
C ILE A 179 -2.10 -3.26 10.00
N PRO A 180 -2.17 -2.28 9.06
CA PRO A 180 -1.62 -2.46 7.72
C PRO A 180 -0.14 -2.83 7.71
N VAL A 181 0.70 -2.21 8.55
CA VAL A 181 2.11 -2.59 8.70
C VAL A 181 2.26 -4.06 9.10
N GLY A 182 1.45 -4.53 10.05
CA GLY A 182 1.45 -5.94 10.45
C GLY A 182 1.07 -6.88 9.31
N MET A 183 -0.02 -6.57 8.58
CA MET A 183 -0.50 -7.36 7.45
C MET A 183 0.53 -7.40 6.31
N HIS A 184 1.03 -6.24 5.92
CA HIS A 184 2.00 -6.09 4.84
C HIS A 184 3.35 -6.70 5.20
N GLY A 185 3.85 -6.41 6.41
CA GLY A 185 5.12 -6.98 6.91
C GLY A 185 5.09 -8.50 7.00
N LEU A 186 3.98 -9.10 7.45
CA LEU A 186 3.80 -10.56 7.46
C LEU A 186 3.82 -11.15 6.04
N TYR A 187 3.17 -10.49 5.09
CA TYR A 187 3.20 -10.91 3.69
C TYR A 187 4.66 -10.92 3.16
N ASN A 188 5.39 -9.80 3.29
CA ASN A 188 6.76 -9.71 2.82
C ASN A 188 7.68 -10.71 3.53
N PHE A 189 7.55 -10.84 4.85
CA PHE A 189 8.34 -11.77 5.65
C PHE A 189 8.10 -13.23 5.27
N SER A 190 6.88 -13.60 4.87
CA SER A 190 6.55 -14.95 4.44
C SER A 190 7.32 -15.40 3.19
N PHE A 191 7.71 -14.47 2.32
CA PHE A 191 8.51 -14.78 1.13
C PHE A 191 10.03 -14.68 1.39
N ALA A 192 10.44 -13.87 2.37
CA ALA A 192 11.87 -13.60 2.63
C ALA A 192 12.47 -14.50 3.70
N SER A 193 11.69 -14.97 4.67
CA SER A 193 12.20 -15.70 5.83
C SER A 193 12.52 -17.15 5.53
N THR A 194 13.71 -17.58 5.92
CA THR A 194 14.13 -18.99 5.88
C THR A 194 13.33 -19.85 6.86
N LEU A 195 12.81 -19.27 7.95
CA LEU A 195 11.98 -19.98 8.93
C LEU A 195 10.69 -20.52 8.32
N ILE A 196 10.09 -19.78 7.37
CA ILE A 196 8.84 -20.18 6.73
C ILE A 196 9.11 -21.05 5.50
N SER A 197 10.17 -20.79 4.73
CA SER A 197 10.50 -21.54 3.53
C SER A 197 10.77 -23.03 3.80
N TYR A 198 11.32 -23.39 4.97
CA TYR A 198 11.54 -24.79 5.37
C TYR A 198 10.26 -25.55 5.77
N GLN A 199 9.15 -24.85 6.04
CA GLN A 199 7.88 -25.51 6.43
C GLN A 199 6.96 -25.80 5.23
N ILE A 200 7.27 -25.22 4.06
CA ILE A 200 6.45 -25.35 2.84
C ILE A 200 7.08 -26.36 1.85
N ALA A 201 8.32 -26.81 2.07
CA ALA A 201 9.03 -27.80 1.29
C ALA A 201 8.82 -29.21 1.83
#